data_4e8cef7310ffecc403dc230af1c4dd7e
#
_entry.id   4e8cef7310ffecc403dc230af1c4dd7e
#
_cell.length_a   1.000
_cell.length_b   1.000
_cell.length_c   1.000
_cell.angle_alpha   90.00
_cell.angle_beta   90.00
_cell.angle_gamma   90.00
#
_symmetry.space_group_name_H-M   'P 1'
#
loop_
_entity.id
_entity.type
_entity.pdbx_description
1 polymer ?
#
loop_
_entity_poly.entity_id
_entity_poly.type
_entity_poly.pdbx_seq_one_letter_code
_entity_poly.pdbx_strand_id
1 'polypeptide(L)'
;MANAAGMLKESIWRDKEFRALPRGAQATYAQLISQKELDRAGMQPLQVSKWAKGCDAITAADIEVDLQALEDHRFVFVDEDTDELFIRS
;
A
#
# COMPACT_ATOMS: atom_id res chain seq x y z
N MET A 1 -11.58 -7.48 -12.47
CA MET A 1 -11.29 -6.14 -12.96
C MET A 1 -11.06 -5.18 -11.81
N ALA A 2 -10.07 -4.35 -11.93
CA ALA A 2 -9.78 -3.38 -10.89
C ALA A 2 -10.88 -2.31 -10.86
N ASN A 3 -11.29 -1.91 -9.66
CA ASN A 3 -12.14 -0.75 -9.49
C ASN A 3 -11.28 0.52 -9.59
N ALA A 4 -11.89 1.69 -9.41
CA ALA A 4 -11.16 2.96 -9.52
C ALA A 4 -9.99 3.02 -8.53
N ALA A 5 -10.16 2.44 -7.33
CA ALA A 5 -9.10 2.42 -6.32
C ALA A 5 -7.94 1.51 -6.71
N GLY A 6 -8.18 0.56 -7.62
CA GLY A 6 -7.13 -0.35 -8.10
C GLY A 6 -6.26 0.23 -9.19
N MET A 7 -6.46 1.49 -9.57
CA MET A 7 -5.72 2.12 -10.66
C MET A 7 -4.61 3.02 -10.13
N LEU A 8 -3.39 2.79 -10.61
CA LEU A 8 -2.25 3.63 -10.30
C LEU A 8 -2.07 4.62 -11.46
N LYS A 9 -2.36 5.89 -11.21
CA LYS A 9 -2.27 6.92 -12.25
C LYS A 9 -0.83 7.33 -12.48
N GLU A 10 -0.48 7.58 -13.72
CA GLU A 10 0.88 8.01 -14.07
C GLU A 10 1.26 9.29 -13.32
N SER A 11 0.31 10.17 -13.09
CA SER A 11 0.56 11.45 -12.43
C SER A 11 1.08 11.29 -11.00
N ILE A 12 0.94 10.10 -10.38
CA ILE A 12 1.44 9.90 -9.02
C ILE A 12 2.96 10.10 -8.95
N TRP A 13 3.66 9.83 -10.03
CA TRP A 13 5.11 9.97 -10.06
C TRP A 13 5.56 11.43 -10.02
N ARG A 14 4.63 12.37 -10.21
CA ARG A 14 4.87 13.79 -10.08
C ARG A 14 4.34 14.37 -8.78
N ASP A 15 3.65 13.54 -8.00
CA ASP A 15 3.11 13.95 -6.69
C ASP A 15 4.27 14.14 -5.72
N LYS A 16 4.35 15.32 -5.12
CA LYS A 16 5.45 15.69 -4.24
C LYS A 16 5.56 14.75 -3.04
N GLU A 17 4.41 14.41 -2.43
CA GLU A 17 4.39 13.53 -1.28
C GLU A 17 4.82 12.10 -1.65
N PHE A 18 4.33 11.62 -2.78
CA PHE A 18 4.71 10.27 -3.23
C PHE A 18 6.19 10.18 -3.56
N ARG A 19 6.73 11.23 -4.20
CA ARG A 19 8.15 11.29 -4.53
C ARG A 19 9.05 11.30 -3.29
N ALA A 20 8.52 11.77 -2.17
CA ALA A 20 9.27 11.82 -0.92
C ALA A 20 9.38 10.45 -0.23
N LEU A 21 8.58 9.47 -0.65
CA LEU A 21 8.63 8.13 -0.07
C LEU A 21 9.87 7.38 -0.50
N PRO A 22 10.42 6.51 0.37
CA PRO A 22 11.44 5.56 -0.07
C PRO A 22 10.88 4.65 -1.17
N ARG A 23 11.77 4.16 -2.03
CA ARG A 23 11.32 3.34 -3.16
C ARG A 23 10.58 2.09 -2.74
N GLY A 24 11.00 1.45 -1.64
CA GLY A 24 10.27 0.30 -1.13
C GLY A 24 8.83 0.62 -0.79
N ALA A 25 8.59 1.79 -0.18
CA ALA A 25 7.24 2.23 0.14
C ALA A 25 6.43 2.50 -1.12
N GLN A 26 7.05 3.08 -2.14
CA GLN A 26 6.38 3.30 -3.43
C GLN A 26 5.96 1.96 -4.06
N ALA A 27 6.86 0.97 -4.03
CA ALA A 27 6.57 -0.35 -4.58
C ALA A 27 5.43 -1.03 -3.79
N THR A 28 5.48 -0.92 -2.47
CA THR A 28 4.45 -1.51 -1.62
C THR A 28 3.10 -0.84 -1.86
N TYR A 29 3.07 0.48 -2.05
CA TYR A 29 1.84 1.18 -2.39
C TYR A 29 1.23 0.64 -3.68
N ALA A 30 2.05 0.46 -4.72
CA ALA A 30 1.57 -0.11 -5.99
C ALA A 30 1.02 -1.53 -5.78
N GLN A 31 1.69 -2.32 -4.96
CA GLN A 31 1.23 -3.66 -4.64
C GLN A 31 -0.14 -3.64 -3.95
N LEU A 32 -0.32 -2.72 -2.98
CA LEU A 32 -1.58 -2.62 -2.25
C LEU A 32 -2.74 -2.25 -3.17
N ILE A 33 -2.51 -1.32 -4.07
CA ILE A 33 -3.55 -0.88 -5.02
C ILE A 33 -3.96 -2.01 -5.95
N SER A 34 -3.06 -2.94 -6.24
CA SER A 34 -3.32 -4.02 -7.18
C SER A 34 -3.92 -5.27 -6.55
N GLN A 35 -4.18 -5.26 -5.23
CA GLN A 35 -4.77 -6.42 -4.56
C GLN A 35 -6.23 -6.59 -4.95
N LYS A 36 -6.62 -7.85 -5.20
CA LYS A 36 -8.00 -8.16 -5.58
C LYS A 36 -8.98 -7.97 -4.42
N GLU A 37 -8.48 -8.00 -3.19
CA GLU A 37 -9.30 -7.80 -1.99
C GLU A 37 -9.63 -6.33 -1.74
N LEU A 38 -9.01 -5.41 -2.45
CA LEU A 38 -9.27 -3.98 -2.28
C LEU A 38 -10.68 -3.65 -2.75
N ASP A 39 -11.49 -3.08 -1.86
CA ASP A 39 -12.87 -2.73 -2.20
C ASP A 39 -12.95 -1.28 -2.69
N ARG A 40 -14.16 -0.85 -3.04
CA ARG A 40 -14.40 0.49 -3.60
C ARG A 40 -14.16 1.60 -2.58
N ALA A 41 -14.27 1.27 -1.29
CA ALA A 41 -14.02 2.25 -0.24
C ALA A 41 -12.53 2.43 0.05
N GLY A 42 -11.68 1.61 -0.56
CA GLY A 42 -10.24 1.64 -0.30
C GLY A 42 -9.80 0.74 0.83
N MET A 43 -10.66 -0.16 1.28
CA MET A 43 -10.38 -1.06 2.39
C MET A 43 -9.95 -2.43 1.90
N GLN A 44 -9.05 -3.06 2.64
CA GLN A 44 -8.65 -4.44 2.39
C GLN A 44 -8.12 -5.06 3.68
N PRO A 45 -8.11 -6.39 3.78
CA PRO A 45 -7.51 -7.04 4.95
C PRO A 45 -6.02 -6.74 5.03
N LEU A 46 -5.51 -6.63 6.24
CA LEU A 46 -4.08 -6.45 6.49
C LEU A 46 -3.40 -7.81 6.35
N GLN A 47 -2.55 -7.98 5.35
CA GLN A 47 -1.94 -9.26 5.01
C GLN A 47 -0.44 -9.11 4.78
N VAL A 48 0.29 -8.66 5.80
CA VAL A 48 1.72 -8.35 5.71
C VAL A 48 2.53 -9.53 5.20
N SER A 49 2.29 -10.73 5.75
CA SER A 49 3.03 -11.92 5.34
C SER A 49 2.78 -12.31 3.89
N LYS A 50 1.53 -12.15 3.43
CA LYS A 50 1.19 -12.41 2.04
C LYS A 50 1.91 -11.43 1.11
N TRP A 51 1.91 -10.16 1.48
CA TRP A 51 2.54 -9.13 0.65
C TRP A 51 4.05 -9.30 0.57
N ALA A 52 4.67 -9.77 1.65
CA ALA A 52 6.12 -10.03 1.67
C ALA A 52 6.51 -11.13 0.67
N LYS A 53 5.60 -12.05 0.37
CA LYS A 53 5.86 -13.13 -0.60
C LYS A 53 5.90 -12.63 -2.03
N GLY A 54 5.52 -11.41 -2.29
CA GLY A 54 5.55 -10.82 -3.63
C GLY A 54 6.95 -10.45 -4.09
N CYS A 55 7.94 -10.49 -3.20
CA CYS A 55 9.33 -10.21 -3.57
C CYS A 55 10.24 -11.13 -2.76
N ASP A 56 11.03 -11.94 -3.45
CA ASP A 56 11.90 -12.93 -2.78
C ASP A 56 12.97 -12.27 -1.92
N ALA A 57 13.29 -11.02 -2.19
CA ALA A 57 14.39 -10.32 -1.53
C ALA A 57 13.99 -9.63 -0.22
N ILE A 58 12.70 -9.65 0.14
CA ILE A 58 12.24 -8.92 1.31
C ILE A 58 11.58 -9.85 2.33
N THR A 59 11.39 -9.32 3.53
CA THR A 59 10.72 -10.02 4.63
C THR A 59 9.45 -9.27 5.03
N ALA A 60 8.67 -9.88 5.93
CA ALA A 60 7.50 -9.20 6.50
C ALA A 60 7.90 -7.90 7.21
N ALA A 61 9.07 -7.88 7.85
CA ALA A 61 9.55 -6.67 8.52
C ALA A 61 9.76 -5.53 7.53
N ASP A 62 10.22 -5.83 6.32
CA ASP A 62 10.38 -4.81 5.27
C ASP A 62 9.03 -4.22 4.87
N ILE A 63 8.01 -5.07 4.75
CA ILE A 63 6.65 -4.58 4.46
C ILE A 63 6.15 -3.67 5.59
N GLU A 64 6.42 -4.02 6.85
CA GLU A 64 5.99 -3.18 7.97
C GLU A 64 6.68 -1.83 7.96
N VAL A 65 7.97 -1.79 7.62
CA VAL A 65 8.69 -0.51 7.46
C VAL A 65 8.07 0.32 6.34
N ASP A 66 7.73 -0.31 5.21
CA ASP A 66 7.10 0.38 4.09
C ASP A 66 5.72 0.91 4.48
N LEU A 67 4.93 0.12 5.20
CA LEU A 67 3.61 0.55 5.66
C LEU A 67 3.73 1.73 6.62
N GLN A 68 4.73 1.72 7.49
CA GLN A 68 4.95 2.84 8.41
C GLN A 68 5.25 4.13 7.64
N ALA A 69 6.10 4.05 6.62
CA ALA A 69 6.41 5.21 5.79
C ALA A 69 5.16 5.72 5.06
N LEU A 70 4.36 4.80 4.53
CA LEU A 70 3.12 5.17 3.85
C LEU A 70 2.12 5.80 4.82
N GLU A 71 2.05 5.30 6.04
CA GLU A 71 1.16 5.85 7.05
C GLU A 71 1.63 7.23 7.52
N ASP A 72 2.95 7.41 7.68
CA ASP A 72 3.53 8.70 8.08
C ASP A 72 3.21 9.78 7.04
N HIS A 73 3.16 9.42 5.78
CA HIS A 73 2.83 10.33 4.69
C HIS A 73 1.33 10.31 4.33
N ARG A 74 0.53 9.60 5.11
CA ARG A 74 -0.94 9.57 5.02
C ARG A 74 -1.46 8.98 3.71
N PHE A 75 -0.71 8.07 3.12
CA PHE A 75 -1.19 7.33 1.96
C PHE A 75 -2.06 6.15 2.35
N VAL A 76 -1.78 5.56 3.53
CA VAL A 76 -2.58 4.46 4.04
C VAL A 76 -2.84 4.67 5.54
N PHE A 77 -3.84 3.97 6.06
CA PHE A 77 -4.16 3.94 7.48
C PHE A 77 -4.37 2.49 7.88
N VAL A 78 -3.63 2.04 8.89
CA VAL A 78 -3.71 0.67 9.37
C VAL A 78 -4.57 0.65 10.63
N ASP A 79 -5.58 -0.22 10.65
CA ASP A 79 -6.43 -0.44 11.80
C ASP A 79 -6.10 -1.82 12.38
N GLU A 80 -5.33 -1.83 13.45
CA GLU A 80 -4.89 -3.10 14.05
C GLU A 80 -6.01 -3.78 14.82
N ASP A 81 -7.03 -3.05 15.24
CA ASP A 81 -8.17 -3.65 15.95
C ASP A 81 -9.00 -4.51 15.03
N THR A 82 -9.14 -4.12 13.77
CA THR A 82 -9.93 -4.88 12.79
C THR A 82 -9.07 -5.64 11.79
N ASP A 83 -7.74 -5.52 11.87
CA ASP A 83 -6.80 -6.10 10.91
C ASP A 83 -7.12 -5.66 9.48
N GLU A 84 -7.38 -4.36 9.30
CA GLU A 84 -7.70 -3.80 8.01
C GLU A 84 -6.76 -2.66 7.67
N LEU A 85 -6.63 -2.41 6.36
CA LEU A 85 -5.85 -1.29 5.83
C LEU A 85 -6.74 -0.48 4.91
N PHE A 86 -6.66 0.84 5.05
CA PHE A 86 -7.41 1.78 4.21
C PHE A 86 -6.42 2.58 3.36
N ILE A 87 -6.68 2.63 2.06
CA ILE A 87 -5.89 3.45 1.13
C ILE A 87 -6.65 4.73 0.89
N ARG A 88 -5.99 5.85 1.16
CA ARG A 88 -6.57 7.16 0.88
C ARG A 88 -6.66 7.34 -0.63
N SER A 89 -7.80 7.74 -1.10
CA SER A 89 -8.02 8.00 -2.53
C SER A 89 -7.64 9.43 -2.93
#